data_848e487869535a436d51c8559d382e17
#
_entry.id   848e487869535a436d51c8559d382e17
#
_cell.length_a   1.000
_cell.length_b   1.000
_cell.length_c   1.000
_cell.angle_alpha   90.00
_cell.angle_beta   90.00
_cell.angle_gamma   90.00
#
_symmetry.space_group_name_H-M   'P 1'
#
loop_
_entity.id
_entity.type
_entity.pdbx_description
1 polymer ?
#
loop_
_entity_poly.entity_id
_entity_poly.type
_entity_poly.pdbx_seq_one_letter_code
_entity_poly.pdbx_strand_id
1 'polypeptide(L)'
;MCIRDRICDYQAYRQEVEIPQIKSDPFESCKTQNPHFSMGIFMRMLYSCLVDADFLETESFMKNNHVERTSGEEMASLLARLERHIGSWLENDDLNSINGRRTEILKACLIAGENDRGLFHLTVPTGGGKTIASLAFALKHAVRHQMEHIIYVIPYTSIIEQNAQVFREILGQDNVLENHCNVDYGDSEELKPMQLASENWDKPVIVTTNVQFFESLFASRSSKCRKIHNIANSVVIFDEAQMLPLEYLKPCIAMMENLMDFYRTSIVLCTATQPALDSIFDQHRRYIELCPNINEQFKFFKRVIYENLGIIEFDTLIERLKTEKRALCIVNTKKCAQQLYEQLSGDGVYHLSTSMYPKHRKKILAQIKERMSDKSKSCVLISTSCLLYTSPSPRDCS
;
A
#
# COMPACT_ATOMS: atom_id res chain seq x y z
N MET A 1 -35.40 -9.85 -31.27
CA MET A 1 -35.74 -11.27 -31.18
C MET A 1 -35.30 -11.72 -29.81
N CYS A 2 -36.24 -11.93 -28.89
CA CYS A 2 -35.95 -12.21 -27.49
C CYS A 2 -35.33 -13.60 -27.34
N ILE A 3 -34.15 -13.66 -26.71
CA ILE A 3 -33.38 -14.89 -26.38
C ILE A 3 -34.17 -15.78 -25.37
N ARG A 4 -35.36 -15.37 -24.93
CA ARG A 4 -36.16 -16.05 -23.91
C ARG A 4 -36.85 -17.36 -24.38
N ASP A 5 -36.83 -17.72 -25.66
CA ASP A 5 -37.62 -18.83 -26.19
C ASP A 5 -36.83 -20.12 -26.43
N ARG A 6 -35.54 -20.18 -26.07
CA ARG A 6 -34.79 -21.44 -25.98
C ARG A 6 -34.28 -21.60 -24.56
N ILE A 7 -35.15 -22.09 -23.68
CA ILE A 7 -34.68 -22.68 -22.42
C ILE A 7 -34.06 -24.02 -22.81
N CYS A 8 -32.79 -23.99 -23.21
CA CYS A 8 -31.96 -25.18 -23.18
C CYS A 8 -32.02 -25.74 -21.76
N ASP A 9 -31.97 -27.04 -21.63
CA ASP A 9 -31.94 -27.70 -20.33
C ASP A 9 -30.78 -27.11 -19.50
N TYR A 10 -31.08 -26.13 -18.64
CA TYR A 10 -30.10 -25.44 -17.83
C TYR A 10 -29.39 -26.37 -16.83
N GLN A 11 -29.81 -27.62 -16.73
CA GLN A 11 -29.21 -28.64 -15.89
C GLN A 11 -28.13 -29.47 -16.61
N ALA A 12 -27.94 -29.27 -17.91
CA ALA A 12 -26.96 -30.00 -18.71
C ALA A 12 -25.52 -29.84 -18.13
N TYR A 13 -25.20 -28.69 -17.55
CA TYR A 13 -23.90 -28.43 -16.90
C TYR A 13 -23.55 -29.43 -15.78
N ARG A 14 -24.57 -30.09 -15.16
CA ARG A 14 -24.34 -31.12 -14.11
C ARG A 14 -23.70 -32.40 -14.66
N GLN A 15 -23.67 -32.56 -15.97
CA GLN A 15 -22.98 -33.68 -16.62
C GLN A 15 -21.51 -33.35 -16.89
N GLU A 16 -21.20 -32.07 -16.93
CA GLU A 16 -19.83 -31.55 -17.22
C GLU A 16 -19.07 -31.16 -15.98
N VAL A 17 -19.78 -30.74 -14.92
CA VAL A 17 -19.15 -30.22 -13.67
C VAL A 17 -19.74 -30.95 -12.47
N GLU A 18 -18.87 -31.51 -11.65
CA GLU A 18 -19.23 -32.05 -10.34
C GLU A 18 -19.52 -30.88 -9.37
N ILE A 19 -20.80 -30.78 -8.95
CA ILE A 19 -21.20 -29.70 -8.02
C ILE A 19 -20.74 -30.08 -6.61
N PRO A 20 -19.86 -29.31 -5.98
CA PRO A 20 -19.45 -29.57 -4.62
C PRO A 20 -20.64 -29.44 -3.67
N GLN A 21 -20.85 -30.47 -2.84
CA GLN A 21 -21.89 -30.42 -1.80
C GLN A 21 -21.45 -29.45 -0.69
N ILE A 22 -22.26 -28.45 -0.41
CA ILE A 22 -22.07 -27.58 0.75
C ILE A 22 -22.39 -28.41 2.00
N LYS A 23 -21.34 -28.78 2.77
CA LYS A 23 -21.45 -29.66 3.92
C LYS A 23 -21.80 -28.94 5.23
N SER A 24 -21.62 -27.63 5.30
CA SER A 24 -21.93 -26.80 6.48
C SER A 24 -22.23 -25.37 6.07
N ASP A 25 -23.08 -24.71 6.85
CA ASP A 25 -23.27 -23.26 6.73
C ASP A 25 -21.97 -22.57 7.23
N PRO A 26 -21.29 -21.80 6.38
CA PRO A 26 -20.08 -21.10 6.80
C PRO A 26 -20.32 -20.10 7.93
N PHE A 27 -21.57 -19.75 8.22
CA PHE A 27 -21.95 -18.77 9.24
C PHE A 27 -22.48 -19.41 10.55
N GLU A 28 -22.81 -20.71 10.58
CA GLU A 28 -23.26 -21.39 11.81
C GLU A 28 -22.22 -21.37 12.94
N SER A 29 -20.94 -21.40 12.60
CA SER A 29 -19.83 -21.42 13.58
C SER A 29 -19.28 -20.03 13.89
N CYS A 30 -19.72 -18.99 13.21
CA CYS A 30 -19.09 -17.69 13.27
C CYS A 30 -19.85 -16.74 14.21
N LYS A 31 -19.28 -16.53 15.42
CA LYS A 31 -19.70 -15.46 16.33
C LYS A 31 -19.17 -14.12 15.83
N THR A 32 -19.80 -13.56 14.78
CA THR A 32 -19.49 -12.20 14.34
C THR A 32 -20.38 -11.18 15.03
N GLN A 33 -19.83 -10.01 15.37
CA GLN A 33 -20.60 -8.90 15.94
C GLN A 33 -21.64 -8.34 14.96
N ASN A 34 -21.43 -8.50 13.65
CA ASN A 34 -22.26 -7.98 12.58
C ASN A 34 -22.59 -9.03 11.50
N PRO A 35 -23.47 -10.01 11.77
CA PRO A 35 -23.74 -11.10 10.84
C PRO A 35 -24.31 -10.64 9.50
N HIS A 36 -25.12 -9.57 9.49
CA HIS A 36 -25.67 -8.99 8.25
C HIS A 36 -24.57 -8.36 7.39
N PHE A 37 -23.58 -7.72 7.99
CA PHE A 37 -22.42 -7.18 7.27
C PHE A 37 -21.58 -8.31 6.67
N SER A 38 -21.28 -9.35 7.45
CA SER A 38 -20.52 -10.52 6.98
C SER A 38 -21.21 -11.25 5.85
N MET A 39 -22.55 -11.42 5.93
CA MET A 39 -23.35 -11.98 4.84
C MET A 39 -23.29 -11.10 3.58
N GLY A 40 -23.39 -9.77 3.75
CA GLY A 40 -23.25 -8.83 2.63
C GLY A 40 -21.88 -8.94 1.94
N ILE A 41 -20.80 -9.12 2.69
CA ILE A 41 -19.46 -9.32 2.14
C ILE A 41 -19.36 -10.67 1.42
N PHE A 42 -19.92 -11.73 2.00
CA PHE A 42 -19.95 -13.04 1.37
C PHE A 42 -20.64 -13.01 0.01
N MET A 43 -21.81 -12.39 -0.08
CA MET A 43 -22.52 -12.21 -1.36
C MET A 43 -21.68 -11.42 -2.37
N ARG A 44 -20.93 -10.43 -1.92
CA ARG A 44 -20.03 -9.66 -2.79
C ARG A 44 -18.84 -10.49 -3.28
N MET A 45 -18.26 -11.34 -2.43
CA MET A 45 -17.19 -12.27 -2.83
C MET A 45 -17.68 -13.26 -3.89
N LEU A 46 -18.85 -13.87 -3.70
CA LEU A 46 -19.47 -14.73 -4.71
C LEU A 46 -19.75 -13.98 -6.01
N TYR A 47 -20.30 -12.78 -5.91
CA TYR A 47 -20.54 -11.92 -7.07
C TYR A 47 -19.23 -11.57 -7.80
N SER A 48 -18.15 -11.31 -7.07
CA SER A 48 -16.83 -11.07 -7.64
C SER A 48 -16.32 -12.25 -8.46
N CYS A 49 -16.41 -13.46 -7.91
CA CYS A 49 -16.03 -14.69 -8.62
C CYS A 49 -16.84 -14.88 -9.90
N LEU A 50 -18.16 -14.69 -9.81
CA LEU A 50 -19.07 -14.86 -10.96
C LEU A 50 -18.76 -13.83 -12.07
N VAL A 51 -18.63 -12.57 -11.70
CA VAL A 51 -18.34 -11.50 -12.66
C VAL A 51 -16.98 -11.69 -13.31
N ASP A 52 -15.96 -12.06 -12.53
CA ASP A 52 -14.63 -12.26 -13.10
C ASP A 52 -14.58 -13.46 -14.03
N ALA A 53 -15.25 -14.56 -13.68
CA ALA A 53 -15.39 -15.73 -14.55
C ALA A 53 -16.09 -15.40 -15.90
N ASP A 54 -17.17 -14.61 -15.86
CA ASP A 54 -17.89 -14.15 -17.05
C ASP A 54 -17.00 -13.27 -17.96
N PHE A 55 -16.25 -12.36 -17.37
CA PHE A 55 -15.30 -11.53 -18.12
C PHE A 55 -14.14 -12.34 -18.72
N LEU A 56 -13.58 -13.29 -17.96
CA LEU A 56 -12.48 -14.15 -18.43
C LEU A 56 -12.93 -15.05 -19.58
N GLU A 57 -14.12 -15.64 -19.47
CA GLU A 57 -14.70 -16.48 -20.52
C GLU A 57 -14.99 -15.67 -21.79
N THR A 58 -15.60 -14.49 -21.64
CA THR A 58 -15.86 -13.57 -22.77
C THR A 58 -14.55 -13.16 -23.44
N GLU A 59 -13.51 -12.84 -22.69
CA GLU A 59 -12.19 -12.48 -23.22
C GLU A 59 -11.58 -13.65 -24.00
N SER A 60 -11.60 -14.85 -23.42
CA SER A 60 -11.12 -16.08 -24.04
C SER A 60 -11.83 -16.35 -25.37
N PHE A 61 -13.15 -16.24 -25.38
CA PHE A 61 -13.96 -16.40 -26.60
C PHE A 61 -13.60 -15.38 -27.68
N MET A 62 -13.48 -14.10 -27.31
CA MET A 62 -13.18 -13.02 -28.27
C MET A 62 -11.77 -13.10 -28.85
N LYS A 63 -10.82 -13.67 -28.13
CA LYS A 63 -9.42 -13.82 -28.53
C LYS A 63 -9.09 -15.23 -29.09
N ASN A 64 -10.10 -16.02 -29.44
CA ASN A 64 -9.95 -17.40 -29.93
C ASN A 64 -9.03 -18.25 -29.03
N ASN A 65 -9.20 -18.16 -27.72
CA ASN A 65 -8.42 -18.85 -26.68
C ASN A 65 -6.92 -18.46 -26.59
N HIS A 66 -6.52 -17.36 -27.22
CA HIS A 66 -5.16 -16.81 -27.14
C HIS A 66 -5.10 -15.64 -26.12
N VAL A 67 -5.36 -15.91 -24.85
CA VAL A 67 -5.19 -14.90 -23.78
C VAL A 67 -3.93 -15.23 -23.01
N GLU A 68 -2.87 -14.44 -23.19
CA GLU A 68 -1.67 -14.53 -22.36
C GLU A 68 -1.89 -13.74 -21.06
N ARG A 69 -2.41 -14.41 -20.04
CA ARG A 69 -2.35 -13.94 -18.66
C ARG A 69 -1.22 -14.66 -17.94
N THR A 70 -0.27 -13.91 -17.41
CA THR A 70 0.79 -14.46 -16.57
C THR A 70 0.43 -14.21 -15.11
N SER A 71 0.17 -15.26 -14.36
CA SER A 71 -0.15 -15.17 -12.92
C SER A 71 1.04 -14.78 -12.04
N GLY A 72 2.26 -14.74 -12.60
CA GLY A 72 3.47 -14.46 -11.85
C GLY A 72 4.10 -15.72 -11.24
N GLU A 73 5.12 -15.52 -10.40
CA GLU A 73 5.85 -16.60 -9.74
C GLU A 73 5.21 -16.93 -8.38
N GLU A 74 5.46 -18.16 -7.90
CA GLU A 74 5.04 -18.58 -6.57
C GLU A 74 5.73 -17.78 -5.45
N MET A 75 5.07 -17.61 -4.31
CA MET A 75 5.57 -16.86 -3.16
C MET A 75 6.93 -17.37 -2.65
N ALA A 76 7.18 -18.67 -2.75
CA ALA A 76 8.48 -19.26 -2.36
C ALA A 76 9.64 -18.77 -3.24
N SER A 77 9.43 -18.63 -4.55
CA SER A 77 10.41 -18.07 -5.49
C SER A 77 10.68 -16.59 -5.20
N LEU A 78 9.62 -15.82 -4.90
CA LEU A 78 9.72 -14.41 -4.55
C LEU A 78 10.45 -14.21 -3.23
N LEU A 79 10.19 -15.05 -2.24
CA LEU A 79 10.93 -15.04 -0.97
C LEU A 79 12.42 -15.30 -1.20
N ALA A 80 12.77 -16.31 -2.00
CA ALA A 80 14.17 -16.61 -2.32
C ALA A 80 14.87 -15.45 -3.05
N ARG A 81 14.16 -14.69 -3.90
CA ARG A 81 14.70 -13.46 -4.53
C ARG A 81 14.98 -12.38 -3.49
N LEU A 82 14.02 -12.14 -2.57
CA LEU A 82 14.22 -11.18 -1.50
C LEU A 82 15.38 -11.60 -0.60
N GLU A 83 15.46 -12.84 -0.14
CA GLU A 83 16.52 -13.35 0.73
C GLU A 83 17.91 -13.18 0.10
N ARG A 84 18.03 -13.40 -1.21
CA ARG A 84 19.26 -13.13 -1.96
C ARG A 84 19.61 -11.64 -1.96
N HIS A 85 18.62 -10.77 -2.13
CA HIS A 85 18.83 -9.32 -2.16
C HIS A 85 19.27 -8.77 -0.79
N ILE A 86 18.68 -9.26 0.30
CA ILE A 86 18.97 -8.80 1.66
C ILE A 86 20.11 -9.56 2.36
N GLY A 87 20.65 -10.62 1.73
CA GLY A 87 21.61 -11.53 2.38
C GLY A 87 22.78 -10.81 3.04
N SER A 88 23.43 -9.88 2.31
CA SER A 88 24.54 -9.10 2.86
C SER A 88 24.12 -8.13 4.01
N TRP A 89 22.85 -7.72 4.04
CA TRP A 89 22.37 -6.83 5.10
C TRP A 89 22.20 -7.58 6.42
N LEU A 90 21.83 -8.86 6.35
CA LEU A 90 21.62 -9.71 7.52
C LEU A 90 22.90 -10.02 8.31
N GLU A 91 24.07 -9.76 7.73
CA GLU A 91 25.37 -9.93 8.40
C GLU A 91 25.74 -8.75 9.33
N ASN A 92 25.02 -7.63 9.25
CA ASN A 92 25.31 -6.43 10.03
C ASN A 92 24.61 -6.47 11.39
N ASP A 93 25.35 -6.76 12.45
CA ASP A 93 24.86 -6.82 13.83
C ASP A 93 25.26 -5.59 14.68
N ASP A 94 25.85 -4.54 14.09
CA ASP A 94 26.21 -3.32 14.80
C ASP A 94 24.99 -2.45 15.13
N LEU A 95 24.39 -2.66 16.29
CA LEU A 95 23.23 -1.91 16.77
C LEU A 95 23.48 -0.40 16.99
N ASN A 96 24.73 0.06 16.92
CA ASN A 96 25.06 1.48 16.98
C ASN A 96 25.01 2.14 15.60
N SER A 97 24.88 1.35 14.54
CA SER A 97 24.73 1.84 13.17
C SER A 97 23.27 1.83 12.72
N ILE A 98 22.95 2.70 11.75
CA ILE A 98 21.61 2.75 11.14
C ILE A 98 21.29 1.43 10.45
N ASN A 99 22.28 0.85 9.76
CA ASN A 99 22.08 -0.38 9.01
C ASN A 99 21.91 -1.57 9.95
N GLY A 100 22.63 -1.64 11.07
CA GLY A 100 22.43 -2.68 12.06
C GLY A 100 21.05 -2.62 12.74
N ARG A 101 20.54 -1.41 13.03
CA ARG A 101 19.16 -1.25 13.54
C ARG A 101 18.10 -1.67 12.51
N ARG A 102 18.32 -1.35 11.24
CA ARG A 102 17.46 -1.83 10.15
C ARG A 102 17.48 -3.35 10.02
N THR A 103 18.66 -3.95 10.19
CA THR A 103 18.84 -5.40 10.17
C THR A 103 18.13 -6.07 11.35
N GLU A 104 18.19 -5.50 12.54
CA GLU A 104 17.45 -5.99 13.72
C GLU A 104 15.94 -6.06 13.44
N ILE A 105 15.36 -4.98 12.89
CA ILE A 105 13.94 -4.92 12.51
C ILE A 105 13.63 -5.95 11.42
N LEU A 106 14.47 -6.05 10.40
CA LEU A 106 14.29 -6.97 9.28
C LEU A 106 14.32 -8.44 9.75
N LYS A 107 15.28 -8.82 10.61
CA LYS A 107 15.36 -10.15 11.20
C LYS A 107 14.12 -10.47 12.04
N ALA A 108 13.65 -9.53 12.85
CA ALA A 108 12.44 -9.70 13.64
C ALA A 108 11.20 -9.93 12.75
N CYS A 109 11.07 -9.19 11.66
CA CYS A 109 9.99 -9.36 10.68
C CYS A 109 10.03 -10.73 9.99
N LEU A 110 11.21 -11.21 9.60
CA LEU A 110 11.38 -12.54 9.02
C LEU A 110 10.99 -13.67 10.01
N ILE A 111 11.40 -13.56 11.27
CA ILE A 111 11.04 -14.52 12.30
C ILE A 111 9.52 -14.49 12.56
N ALA A 112 8.94 -13.30 12.66
CA ALA A 112 7.52 -13.14 12.91
C ALA A 112 6.64 -13.64 11.75
N GLY A 113 7.17 -13.80 10.54
CA GLY A 113 6.46 -14.42 9.42
C GLY A 113 5.99 -15.86 9.69
N GLU A 114 6.56 -16.55 10.66
CA GLU A 114 6.13 -17.89 11.09
C GLU A 114 4.92 -17.89 12.07
N ASN A 115 4.50 -16.73 12.59
CA ASN A 115 3.34 -16.61 13.47
C ASN A 115 2.04 -16.99 12.76
N ASP A 116 1.01 -17.33 13.55
CA ASP A 116 -0.33 -17.58 13.03
C ASP A 116 -0.92 -16.34 12.36
N ARG A 117 -1.88 -16.56 11.44
CA ARG A 117 -2.59 -15.49 10.74
C ARG A 117 -3.33 -14.57 11.70
N GLY A 118 -3.38 -13.28 11.39
CA GLY A 118 -4.08 -12.31 12.22
C GLY A 118 -3.73 -10.87 11.93
N LEU A 119 -3.79 -10.05 12.99
CA LEU A 119 -3.47 -8.65 12.98
C LEU A 119 -2.04 -8.40 13.47
N PHE A 120 -1.28 -7.66 12.69
CA PHE A 120 0.11 -7.30 13.01
C PHE A 120 0.29 -5.80 12.96
N HIS A 121 1.15 -5.29 13.83
CA HIS A 121 1.62 -3.91 13.79
C HIS A 121 3.11 -3.89 13.47
N LEU A 122 3.52 -2.93 12.65
CA LEU A 122 4.93 -2.64 12.40
C LEU A 122 5.19 -1.16 12.70
N THR A 123 5.54 -0.88 13.95
CA THR A 123 5.77 0.47 14.46
C THR A 123 7.25 0.83 14.32
N VAL A 124 7.64 1.36 13.18
CA VAL A 124 9.03 1.66 12.83
C VAL A 124 9.22 3.15 12.58
N PRO A 125 10.19 3.80 13.25
CA PRO A 125 10.50 5.22 13.00
C PRO A 125 10.93 5.46 11.56
N THR A 126 10.71 6.68 11.08
CA THR A 126 11.11 7.09 9.73
C THR A 126 12.59 6.83 9.48
N GLY A 127 12.89 6.11 8.42
CA GLY A 127 14.24 5.71 8.04
C GLY A 127 14.70 4.37 8.65
N GLY A 128 13.85 3.68 9.42
CA GLY A 128 14.14 2.37 9.99
C GLY A 128 13.99 1.17 9.02
N GLY A 129 13.72 1.40 7.73
CA GLY A 129 13.64 0.31 6.74
C GLY A 129 12.27 -0.38 6.65
N LYS A 130 11.18 0.30 7.02
CA LYS A 130 9.81 -0.20 7.08
C LYS A 130 9.36 -0.96 5.82
N THR A 131 9.62 -0.43 4.63
CA THR A 131 9.14 -0.99 3.35
C THR A 131 9.69 -2.39 3.09
N ILE A 132 10.99 -2.60 3.27
CA ILE A 132 11.60 -3.92 3.04
C ILE A 132 11.28 -4.88 4.18
N ALA A 133 11.23 -4.39 5.43
CA ALA A 133 10.89 -5.22 6.58
C ALA A 133 9.44 -5.76 6.50
N SER A 134 8.48 -4.93 6.09
CA SER A 134 7.09 -5.36 5.90
C SER A 134 6.93 -6.32 4.73
N LEU A 135 7.66 -6.11 3.62
CA LEU A 135 7.68 -7.05 2.49
C LEU A 135 8.29 -8.39 2.90
N ALA A 136 9.38 -8.38 3.68
CA ALA A 136 10.03 -9.59 4.17
C ALA A 136 9.11 -10.41 5.09
N PHE A 137 8.43 -9.75 6.02
CA PHE A 137 7.38 -10.38 6.82
C PHE A 137 6.31 -11.01 5.92
N ALA A 138 5.77 -10.24 4.98
CA ALA A 138 4.64 -10.66 4.16
C ALA A 138 4.98 -11.87 3.28
N LEU A 139 6.15 -11.88 2.63
CA LEU A 139 6.59 -13.01 1.82
C LEU A 139 6.83 -14.27 2.67
N LYS A 140 7.48 -14.13 3.82
CA LYS A 140 7.70 -15.24 4.73
C LYS A 140 6.38 -15.81 5.26
N HIS A 141 5.45 -14.94 5.63
CA HIS A 141 4.12 -15.29 6.11
C HIS A 141 3.25 -15.93 5.03
N ALA A 142 3.31 -15.38 3.80
CA ALA A 142 2.59 -15.95 2.66
C ALA A 142 3.07 -17.36 2.32
N VAL A 143 4.37 -17.62 2.33
CA VAL A 143 4.93 -18.98 2.13
C VAL A 143 4.48 -19.91 3.26
N ARG A 144 4.57 -19.49 4.52
CA ARG A 144 4.18 -20.29 5.68
C ARG A 144 2.71 -20.73 5.65
N HIS A 145 1.82 -19.85 5.20
CA HIS A 145 0.37 -20.06 5.21
C HIS A 145 -0.23 -20.37 3.84
N GLN A 146 0.60 -20.57 2.81
CA GLN A 146 0.17 -20.84 1.42
C GLN A 146 -0.79 -19.75 0.91
N MET A 147 -0.44 -18.49 1.15
CA MET A 147 -1.18 -17.35 0.64
C MET A 147 -0.76 -17.01 -0.79
N GLU A 148 -1.70 -16.46 -1.56
CA GLU A 148 -1.54 -16.26 -3.00
C GLU A 148 -1.12 -14.83 -3.34
N HIS A 149 -1.50 -13.84 -2.52
CA HIS A 149 -1.27 -12.44 -2.82
C HIS A 149 -0.71 -11.66 -1.64
N ILE A 150 0.11 -10.66 -1.97
CA ILE A 150 0.54 -9.60 -1.05
C ILE A 150 -0.01 -8.29 -1.61
N ILE A 151 -0.83 -7.59 -0.83
CA ILE A 151 -1.45 -6.33 -1.24
C ILE A 151 -0.87 -5.20 -0.40
N TYR A 152 -0.08 -4.35 -1.02
CA TYR A 152 0.58 -3.21 -0.38
C TYR A 152 -0.24 -1.94 -0.63
N VAL A 153 -0.88 -1.45 0.41
CA VAL A 153 -1.82 -0.33 0.35
C VAL A 153 -1.17 0.94 0.89
N ILE A 154 -1.07 1.97 0.05
CA ILE A 154 -0.36 3.22 0.34
C ILE A 154 -1.34 4.41 0.26
N PRO A 155 -1.24 5.42 1.13
CA PRO A 155 -2.20 6.53 1.12
C PRO A 155 -2.07 7.46 -0.09
N TYR A 156 -0.91 7.53 -0.73
CA TYR A 156 -0.61 8.53 -1.76
C TYR A 156 -0.02 7.93 -3.04
N THR A 157 -0.55 8.35 -4.19
CA THR A 157 -0.10 7.89 -5.51
C THR A 157 1.37 8.22 -5.83
N SER A 158 1.90 9.31 -5.26
CA SER A 158 3.29 9.74 -5.51
C SER A 158 4.37 8.81 -4.94
N ILE A 159 4.01 7.97 -3.96
CA ILE A 159 4.93 7.02 -3.33
C ILE A 159 4.77 5.62 -3.94
N ILE A 160 3.62 5.36 -4.54
CA ILE A 160 3.34 4.05 -5.15
C ILE A 160 4.38 3.72 -6.22
N GLU A 161 4.63 4.65 -7.15
CA GLU A 161 5.63 4.46 -8.23
C GLU A 161 7.00 4.06 -7.65
N GLN A 162 7.43 4.73 -6.57
CA GLN A 162 8.72 4.45 -5.93
C GLN A 162 8.75 3.08 -5.25
N ASN A 163 7.72 2.75 -4.46
CA ASN A 163 7.67 1.45 -3.77
C ASN A 163 7.47 0.30 -4.76
N ALA A 164 6.62 0.48 -5.78
CA ALA A 164 6.44 -0.50 -6.84
C ALA A 164 7.75 -0.74 -7.61
N GLN A 165 8.52 0.32 -7.88
CA GLN A 165 9.82 0.19 -8.54
C GLN A 165 10.81 -0.61 -7.68
N VAL A 166 10.91 -0.32 -6.39
CA VAL A 166 11.76 -1.09 -5.45
C VAL A 166 11.35 -2.56 -5.43
N PHE A 167 10.04 -2.85 -5.38
CA PHE A 167 9.56 -4.23 -5.40
C PHE A 167 9.84 -4.93 -6.73
N ARG A 168 9.71 -4.24 -7.87
CA ARG A 168 10.06 -4.78 -9.20
C ARG A 168 11.54 -5.10 -9.32
N GLU A 169 12.41 -4.26 -8.76
CA GLU A 169 13.87 -4.50 -8.76
C GLU A 169 14.25 -5.75 -7.96
N ILE A 170 13.53 -6.03 -6.89
CA ILE A 170 13.78 -7.19 -6.02
C ILE A 170 13.10 -8.45 -6.57
N LEU A 171 11.83 -8.35 -6.91
CA LEU A 171 10.97 -9.50 -7.19
C LEU A 171 10.80 -9.80 -8.69
N GLY A 172 11.15 -8.85 -9.57
CA GLY A 172 10.94 -8.94 -11.01
C GLY A 172 9.69 -8.19 -11.47
N GLN A 173 9.75 -7.68 -12.71
CA GLN A 173 8.71 -6.81 -13.29
C GLN A 173 7.33 -7.50 -13.37
N ASP A 174 7.32 -8.77 -13.75
CA ASP A 174 6.09 -9.53 -14.00
C ASP A 174 5.32 -9.90 -12.72
N ASN A 175 5.96 -9.78 -11.57
CA ASN A 175 5.40 -10.17 -10.28
C ASN A 175 4.74 -9.02 -9.51
N VAL A 176 4.91 -7.77 -9.95
CA VAL A 176 4.46 -6.58 -9.23
C VAL A 176 3.51 -5.77 -10.08
N LEU A 177 2.25 -5.76 -9.68
CA LEU A 177 1.21 -4.94 -10.27
C LEU A 177 1.07 -3.62 -9.52
N GLU A 178 1.14 -2.51 -10.25
CA GLU A 178 0.79 -1.19 -9.73
C GLU A 178 -0.61 -0.82 -10.20
N ASN A 179 -1.54 -0.53 -9.27
CA ASN A 179 -2.93 -0.21 -9.61
C ASN A 179 -3.46 0.99 -8.83
N HIS A 180 -3.55 2.13 -9.51
CA HIS A 180 -4.16 3.37 -8.99
C HIS A 180 -4.69 4.24 -10.15
N CYS A 181 -5.41 5.31 -9.82
CA CYS A 181 -6.12 6.14 -10.81
C CYS A 181 -5.23 6.85 -11.86
N ASN A 182 -3.92 6.97 -11.62
CA ASN A 182 -2.98 7.68 -12.50
C ASN A 182 -2.10 6.73 -13.31
N VAL A 183 -2.29 5.42 -13.22
CA VAL A 183 -1.54 4.47 -14.05
C VAL A 183 -2.09 4.52 -15.47
N ASP A 184 -1.23 4.89 -16.40
CA ASP A 184 -1.50 4.82 -17.83
C ASP A 184 -0.67 3.66 -18.41
N TYR A 185 -1.34 2.58 -18.73
CA TYR A 185 -0.69 1.42 -19.35
C TYR A 185 -0.42 1.65 -20.85
N GLY A 186 -0.92 2.76 -21.43
CA GLY A 186 -0.79 3.03 -22.86
C GLY A 186 -1.39 1.95 -23.76
N ASP A 187 -1.20 2.11 -25.08
CA ASP A 187 -1.68 1.15 -26.08
C ASP A 187 -0.60 0.12 -26.48
N SER A 188 0.50 0.01 -25.71
CA SER A 188 1.57 -0.92 -26.07
C SER A 188 1.17 -2.37 -25.77
N GLU A 189 1.47 -3.28 -26.69
CA GLU A 189 1.17 -4.72 -26.51
C GLU A 189 1.92 -5.34 -25.33
N GLU A 190 3.11 -4.83 -25.01
CA GLU A 190 3.93 -5.27 -23.89
C GLU A 190 3.28 -5.02 -22.52
N LEU A 191 2.43 -3.99 -22.40
CA LEU A 191 1.76 -3.63 -21.14
C LEU A 191 0.33 -4.22 -21.02
N LYS A 192 -0.20 -4.86 -22.08
CA LYS A 192 -1.51 -5.52 -22.06
C LYS A 192 -1.67 -6.53 -20.90
N PRO A 193 -0.69 -7.42 -20.60
CA PRO A 193 -0.84 -8.36 -19.49
C PRO A 193 -1.01 -7.67 -18.13
N MET A 194 -0.31 -6.55 -17.91
CA MET A 194 -0.45 -5.77 -16.68
C MET A 194 -1.78 -5.02 -16.61
N GLN A 195 -2.27 -4.50 -17.73
CA GLN A 195 -3.59 -3.90 -17.81
C GLN A 195 -4.69 -4.91 -17.47
N LEU A 196 -4.64 -6.11 -18.06
CA LEU A 196 -5.57 -7.20 -17.78
C LEU A 196 -5.50 -7.65 -16.31
N ALA A 197 -4.29 -7.76 -15.74
CA ALA A 197 -4.09 -8.10 -14.35
C ALA A 197 -4.64 -7.00 -13.40
N SER A 198 -4.64 -5.73 -13.81
CA SER A 198 -5.18 -4.65 -13.00
C SER A 198 -6.70 -4.70 -12.81
N GLU A 199 -7.39 -5.41 -13.68
CA GLU A 199 -8.85 -5.56 -13.62
C GLU A 199 -9.31 -6.50 -12.51
N ASN A 200 -8.56 -7.57 -12.26
CA ASN A 200 -8.90 -8.59 -11.25
C ASN A 200 -7.81 -8.81 -10.19
N TRP A 201 -6.66 -8.14 -10.26
CA TRP A 201 -5.53 -8.28 -9.33
C TRP A 201 -4.90 -9.69 -9.32
N ASP A 202 -4.82 -10.30 -10.48
CA ASP A 202 -4.20 -11.61 -10.68
C ASP A 202 -2.67 -11.48 -10.80
N LYS A 203 -2.02 -11.00 -9.71
CA LYS A 203 -0.56 -10.94 -9.56
C LYS A 203 -0.16 -11.19 -8.11
N PRO A 204 1.01 -11.80 -7.86
CA PRO A 204 1.42 -12.13 -6.51
C PRO A 204 1.63 -10.90 -5.61
N VAL A 205 2.09 -9.78 -6.16
CA VAL A 205 2.28 -8.54 -5.39
C VAL A 205 1.53 -7.39 -6.05
N ILE A 206 0.59 -6.80 -5.33
CA ILE A 206 -0.22 -5.67 -5.78
C ILE A 206 0.14 -4.43 -4.94
N VAL A 207 0.46 -3.31 -5.59
CA VAL A 207 0.68 -2.02 -4.94
C VAL A 207 -0.44 -1.08 -5.34
N THR A 208 -1.21 -0.60 -4.36
CA THR A 208 -2.44 0.18 -4.60
C THR A 208 -2.64 1.29 -3.58
N THR A 209 -3.68 2.12 -3.76
CA THR A 209 -4.07 3.17 -2.80
C THR A 209 -5.13 2.69 -1.81
N ASN A 210 -5.21 3.35 -0.62
CA ASN A 210 -6.32 3.16 0.33
C ASN A 210 -7.68 3.34 -0.38
N VAL A 211 -7.80 4.37 -1.22
CA VAL A 211 -9.03 4.66 -1.96
C VAL A 211 -9.39 3.52 -2.89
N GLN A 212 -8.44 3.08 -3.72
CA GLN A 212 -8.67 2.00 -4.69
C GLN A 212 -9.01 0.68 -3.99
N PHE A 213 -8.34 0.36 -2.88
CA PHE A 213 -8.59 -0.84 -2.09
C PHE A 213 -10.01 -0.85 -1.52
N PHE A 214 -10.39 0.17 -0.76
CA PHE A 214 -11.71 0.22 -0.13
C PHE A 214 -12.83 0.50 -1.12
N GLU A 215 -12.62 1.34 -2.14
CA GLU A 215 -13.62 1.50 -3.20
C GLU A 215 -13.92 0.18 -3.92
N SER A 216 -12.93 -0.67 -4.16
CA SER A 216 -13.17 -1.98 -4.77
C SER A 216 -14.07 -2.84 -3.88
N LEU A 217 -13.78 -2.89 -2.57
CA LEU A 217 -14.55 -3.66 -1.59
C LEU A 217 -16.00 -3.17 -1.43
N PHE A 218 -16.25 -1.87 -1.57
CA PHE A 218 -17.58 -1.26 -1.39
C PHE A 218 -18.28 -0.83 -2.69
N ALA A 219 -17.64 -1.03 -3.86
CA ALA A 219 -18.19 -0.62 -5.15
C ALA A 219 -19.49 -1.36 -5.50
N SER A 220 -20.37 -0.69 -6.25
CA SER A 220 -21.59 -1.30 -6.84
C SER A 220 -21.40 -1.72 -8.30
N ARG A 221 -20.36 -1.21 -8.98
CA ARG A 221 -20.11 -1.51 -10.39
C ARG A 221 -19.39 -2.86 -10.53
N SER A 222 -19.89 -3.72 -11.44
CA SER A 222 -19.32 -5.05 -11.70
C SER A 222 -17.83 -5.02 -12.03
N SER A 223 -17.40 -4.10 -12.90
CA SER A 223 -15.99 -3.95 -13.27
C SER A 223 -15.05 -3.64 -12.09
N LYS A 224 -15.53 -2.94 -11.05
CA LYS A 224 -14.76 -2.69 -9.83
C LYS A 224 -14.78 -3.88 -8.87
N CYS A 225 -15.81 -4.72 -8.94
CA CYS A 225 -15.96 -5.88 -8.06
C CYS A 225 -15.11 -7.10 -8.49
N ARG A 226 -14.63 -7.18 -9.74
CA ARG A 226 -13.86 -8.30 -10.29
C ARG A 226 -12.66 -8.75 -9.45
N LYS A 227 -12.04 -7.83 -8.74
CA LYS A 227 -10.78 -8.03 -7.99
C LYS A 227 -10.97 -8.44 -6.53
N ILE A 228 -12.20 -8.38 -6.00
CA ILE A 228 -12.44 -8.54 -4.56
C ILE A 228 -12.09 -9.95 -4.08
N HIS A 229 -12.39 -10.98 -4.86
CA HIS A 229 -12.10 -12.36 -4.48
C HIS A 229 -10.62 -12.65 -4.35
N ASN A 230 -9.74 -11.95 -5.09
CA ASN A 230 -8.28 -12.07 -5.00
C ASN A 230 -7.69 -11.34 -3.76
N ILE A 231 -8.53 -10.68 -2.94
CA ILE A 231 -8.13 -10.21 -1.61
C ILE A 231 -8.16 -11.36 -0.58
N ALA A 232 -8.94 -12.40 -0.83
CA ALA A 232 -8.92 -13.59 0.00
C ALA A 232 -7.53 -14.26 -0.06
N ASN A 233 -7.17 -15.00 1.01
CA ASN A 233 -5.92 -15.74 1.10
C ASN A 233 -4.67 -14.88 0.83
N SER A 234 -4.63 -13.67 1.39
CA SER A 234 -3.58 -12.67 1.15
C SER A 234 -3.00 -12.05 2.43
N VAL A 235 -1.82 -11.44 2.31
CA VAL A 235 -1.29 -10.52 3.30
C VAL A 235 -1.56 -9.10 2.82
N VAL A 236 -2.33 -8.32 3.57
CA VAL A 236 -2.63 -6.92 3.25
C VAL A 236 -1.84 -6.01 4.18
N ILE A 237 -0.96 -5.20 3.62
CA ILE A 237 -0.12 -4.24 4.35
C ILE A 237 -0.68 -2.84 4.12
N PHE A 238 -1.09 -2.17 5.19
CA PHE A 238 -1.46 -0.76 5.16
C PHE A 238 -0.26 0.08 5.59
N ASP A 239 0.39 0.72 4.62
CA ASP A 239 1.46 1.66 4.92
C ASP A 239 0.87 3.01 5.36
N GLU A 240 1.51 3.67 6.34
CA GLU A 240 1.00 4.88 6.98
C GLU A 240 -0.47 4.70 7.47
N ALA A 241 -0.72 3.66 8.28
CA ALA A 241 -2.06 3.27 8.72
C ALA A 241 -2.85 4.41 9.42
N GLN A 242 -2.16 5.42 9.99
CA GLN A 242 -2.80 6.62 10.54
C GLN A 242 -3.52 7.47 9.48
N MET A 243 -3.30 7.22 8.19
CA MET A 243 -3.96 7.92 7.09
C MET A 243 -5.23 7.23 6.59
N LEU A 244 -5.69 6.20 7.30
CA LEU A 244 -7.01 5.62 7.03
C LEU A 244 -8.11 6.69 7.17
N PRO A 245 -9.14 6.68 6.29
CA PRO A 245 -10.15 7.74 6.26
C PRO A 245 -10.99 7.74 7.54
N LEU A 246 -10.87 8.78 8.36
CA LEU A 246 -11.53 8.87 9.67
C LEU A 246 -13.06 8.78 9.58
N GLU A 247 -13.65 9.38 8.54
CA GLU A 247 -15.11 9.33 8.31
C GLU A 247 -15.63 7.92 8.03
N TYR A 248 -14.80 7.06 7.44
CA TYR A 248 -15.13 5.67 7.08
C TYR A 248 -14.34 4.65 7.89
N LEU A 249 -13.71 5.05 8.98
CA LEU A 249 -12.80 4.19 9.73
C LEU A 249 -13.49 2.93 10.26
N LYS A 250 -14.69 3.06 10.82
CA LYS A 250 -15.47 1.91 11.34
C LYS A 250 -15.77 0.85 10.26
N PRO A 251 -16.37 1.21 9.09
CA PRO A 251 -16.58 0.23 8.04
C PRO A 251 -15.27 -0.35 7.47
N CYS A 252 -14.18 0.42 7.41
CA CYS A 252 -12.88 -0.08 6.98
C CYS A 252 -12.34 -1.15 7.95
N ILE A 253 -12.43 -0.89 9.25
CA ILE A 253 -12.00 -1.86 10.28
C ILE A 253 -12.91 -3.10 10.28
N ALA A 254 -14.22 -2.95 10.23
CA ALA A 254 -15.14 -4.07 10.13
C ALA A 254 -14.85 -4.94 8.90
N MET A 255 -14.44 -4.33 7.78
CA MET A 255 -14.01 -5.06 6.59
C MET A 255 -12.70 -5.81 6.82
N MET A 256 -11.70 -5.19 7.45
CA MET A 256 -10.43 -5.85 7.79
C MET A 256 -10.67 -7.06 8.70
N GLU A 257 -11.51 -6.91 9.73
CA GLU A 257 -11.89 -8.01 10.62
C GLU A 257 -12.58 -9.14 9.88
N ASN A 258 -13.50 -8.80 8.96
CA ASN A 258 -14.17 -9.80 8.12
C ASN A 258 -13.20 -10.57 7.22
N LEU A 259 -12.23 -9.88 6.61
CA LEU A 259 -11.19 -10.50 5.78
C LEU A 259 -10.33 -11.48 6.60
N MET A 260 -9.97 -11.11 7.83
CA MET A 260 -9.19 -11.99 8.72
C MET A 260 -10.00 -13.22 9.18
N ASP A 261 -11.28 -13.02 9.53
CA ASP A 261 -12.10 -14.07 10.13
C ASP A 261 -12.58 -15.11 9.10
N PHE A 262 -12.91 -14.68 7.89
CA PHE A 262 -13.59 -15.54 6.91
C PHE A 262 -12.78 -15.82 5.63
N TYR A 263 -11.78 -14.98 5.31
CA TYR A 263 -11.10 -15.06 4.00
C TYR A 263 -9.60 -15.35 4.11
N ARG A 264 -9.15 -15.91 5.24
CA ARG A 264 -7.76 -16.34 5.46
C ARG A 264 -6.73 -15.22 5.22
N THR A 265 -7.12 -13.96 5.46
CA THR A 265 -6.26 -12.80 5.23
C THR A 265 -5.53 -12.43 6.51
N SER A 266 -4.28 -11.99 6.41
CA SER A 266 -3.55 -11.33 7.50
C SER A 266 -3.38 -9.85 7.20
N ILE A 267 -3.54 -9.01 8.23
CA ILE A 267 -3.47 -7.56 8.11
C ILE A 267 -2.23 -7.05 8.84
N VAL A 268 -1.45 -6.20 8.17
CA VAL A 268 -0.29 -5.53 8.75
C VAL A 268 -0.51 -4.02 8.72
N LEU A 269 -0.52 -3.37 9.88
CA LEU A 269 -0.62 -1.93 10.01
C LEU A 269 0.77 -1.34 10.23
N CYS A 270 1.32 -0.72 9.19
CA CYS A 270 2.63 -0.07 9.24
C CYS A 270 2.49 1.42 9.57
N THR A 271 3.27 1.90 10.52
CA THR A 271 3.21 3.30 10.95
C THR A 271 4.55 3.76 11.54
N ALA A 272 4.83 5.06 11.41
CA ALA A 272 5.92 5.72 12.14
C ALA A 272 5.43 6.34 13.47
N THR A 273 4.12 6.38 13.70
CA THR A 273 3.49 6.87 14.93
C THR A 273 2.42 5.85 15.34
N GLN A 274 2.27 5.59 16.63
CA GLN A 274 1.21 4.68 17.07
C GLN A 274 -0.17 5.37 16.91
N PRO A 275 -0.99 4.98 15.93
CA PRO A 275 -2.35 5.46 15.89
C PRO A 275 -3.15 4.77 17.00
N ALA A 276 -4.06 5.49 17.63
CA ALA A 276 -4.98 4.95 18.62
C ALA A 276 -6.07 4.07 17.97
N LEU A 277 -5.68 3.17 17.06
CA LEU A 277 -6.61 2.29 16.35
C LEU A 277 -7.04 1.10 17.22
N ASP A 278 -6.26 0.74 18.22
CA ASP A 278 -6.49 -0.41 19.09
C ASP A 278 -7.86 -0.37 19.79
N SER A 279 -8.38 0.84 20.08
CA SER A 279 -9.70 1.01 20.70
C SER A 279 -10.88 0.82 19.73
N ILE A 280 -10.61 0.71 18.42
CA ILE A 280 -11.65 0.64 17.38
C ILE A 280 -11.79 -0.81 16.86
N PHE A 281 -10.71 -1.61 16.87
CA PHE A 281 -10.78 -3.05 16.66
C PHE A 281 -11.56 -3.72 17.79
N ASP A 282 -12.12 -4.88 17.51
CA ASP A 282 -12.76 -5.70 18.55
C ASP A 282 -11.81 -5.84 19.76
N GLN A 283 -12.31 -5.56 20.97
CA GLN A 283 -11.55 -5.60 22.23
C GLN A 283 -10.90 -6.98 22.50
N HIS A 284 -11.41 -8.03 21.88
CA HIS A 284 -10.85 -9.38 21.98
C HIS A 284 -9.74 -9.67 20.97
N ARG A 285 -9.55 -8.79 19.95
CA ARG A 285 -8.55 -8.99 18.92
C ARG A 285 -7.20 -8.45 19.39
N ARG A 286 -6.26 -9.36 19.56
CA ARG A 286 -4.87 -9.01 19.87
C ARG A 286 -4.09 -8.82 18.57
N TYR A 287 -3.20 -7.87 18.56
CA TYR A 287 -2.20 -7.72 17.50
C TYR A 287 -0.82 -8.20 17.99
N ILE A 288 0.02 -8.54 17.02
CA ILE A 288 1.43 -8.86 17.25
C ILE A 288 2.28 -7.71 16.73
N GLU A 289 3.08 -7.10 17.61
CA GLU A 289 4.03 -6.07 17.18
C GLU A 289 5.27 -6.73 16.58
N LEU A 290 5.62 -6.32 15.35
CA LEU A 290 6.74 -6.85 14.58
C LEU A 290 8.06 -6.15 14.88
N CYS A 291 8.01 -4.89 15.32
CA CYS A 291 9.20 -4.09 15.62
C CYS A 291 9.76 -4.46 16.99
N PRO A 292 11.01 -4.92 17.08
CA PRO A 292 11.63 -5.21 18.36
C PRO A 292 12.00 -3.90 19.05
N ASN A 293 11.88 -3.85 20.39
CA ASN A 293 12.37 -2.76 21.22
C ASN A 293 11.96 -1.36 20.75
N ILE A 294 10.67 -1.15 20.46
CA ILE A 294 10.13 0.09 19.85
C ILE A 294 10.74 1.36 20.47
N ASN A 295 10.75 1.45 21.80
CA ASN A 295 11.26 2.65 22.50
C ASN A 295 12.74 2.94 22.19
N GLU A 296 13.57 1.92 22.08
CA GLU A 296 14.99 2.05 21.72
C GLU A 296 15.14 2.46 20.26
N GLN A 297 14.34 1.89 19.36
CA GLN A 297 14.34 2.28 17.96
C GLN A 297 13.97 3.76 17.81
N PHE A 298 12.89 4.23 18.45
CA PHE A 298 12.51 5.64 18.40
C PHE A 298 13.57 6.56 19.02
N LYS A 299 14.19 6.14 20.11
CA LYS A 299 15.29 6.91 20.74
C LYS A 299 16.50 7.01 19.81
N PHE A 300 16.90 5.91 19.17
CA PHE A 300 18.04 5.87 18.24
C PHE A 300 17.79 6.70 16.97
N PHE A 301 16.61 6.58 16.38
CA PHE A 301 16.24 7.31 15.17
C PHE A 301 15.77 8.75 15.42
N LYS A 302 15.71 9.21 16.68
CA LYS A 302 15.35 10.60 17.00
C LYS A 302 16.43 11.55 16.48
N ARG A 303 16.06 12.39 15.49
CA ARG A 303 17.01 13.31 14.80
C ARG A 303 16.51 14.74 14.74
N VAL A 304 15.33 14.98 15.28
CA VAL A 304 14.69 16.29 15.23
C VAL A 304 14.40 16.77 16.64
N ILE A 305 14.54 18.07 16.81
CA ILE A 305 14.09 18.80 17.99
C ILE A 305 12.79 19.48 17.60
N TYR A 306 11.76 19.27 18.38
CA TYR A 306 10.47 19.94 18.19
C TYR A 306 10.45 21.21 19.03
N GLU A 307 10.13 22.34 18.38
CA GLU A 307 9.91 23.61 19.01
C GLU A 307 8.46 24.07 18.72
N ASN A 308 7.68 24.31 19.75
CA ASN A 308 6.33 24.87 19.59
C ASN A 308 6.44 26.39 19.59
N LEU A 309 6.21 27.03 18.46
CA LEU A 309 6.27 28.48 18.30
C LEU A 309 4.97 29.19 18.73
N GLY A 310 3.93 28.42 19.07
CA GLY A 310 2.60 28.99 19.32
C GLY A 310 2.02 29.68 18.09
N ILE A 311 1.29 30.77 18.32
CA ILE A 311 0.72 31.61 17.26
C ILE A 311 1.79 32.66 16.91
N ILE A 312 2.24 32.65 15.65
CA ILE A 312 3.18 33.64 15.12
C ILE A 312 2.54 34.43 13.98
N GLU A 313 2.88 35.71 13.90
CA GLU A 313 2.47 36.56 12.79
C GLU A 313 3.15 36.15 11.47
N PHE A 314 2.46 36.41 10.37
CA PHE A 314 2.91 35.99 9.03
C PHE A 314 4.26 36.61 8.67
N ASP A 315 4.48 37.88 8.99
CA ASP A 315 5.72 38.59 8.75
C ASP A 315 6.88 38.01 9.56
N THR A 316 6.63 37.60 10.80
CA THR A 316 7.63 36.92 11.64
C THR A 316 8.07 35.58 11.03
N LEU A 317 7.13 34.82 10.46
CA LEU A 317 7.45 33.59 9.75
C LEU A 317 8.34 33.85 8.52
N ILE A 318 8.02 34.88 7.75
CA ILE A 318 8.82 35.28 6.57
C ILE A 318 10.23 35.66 6.97
N GLU A 319 10.39 36.49 8.02
CA GLU A 319 11.69 36.90 8.53
C GLU A 319 12.52 35.68 8.96
N ARG A 320 11.90 34.74 9.69
CA ARG A 320 12.58 33.51 10.10
C ARG A 320 13.01 32.66 8.89
N LEU A 321 12.15 32.49 7.89
CA LEU A 321 12.47 31.75 6.67
C LEU A 321 13.60 32.38 5.85
N LYS A 322 13.73 33.72 5.86
CA LYS A 322 14.83 34.45 5.20
C LYS A 322 16.18 34.22 5.87
N THR A 323 16.20 33.99 7.20
CA THR A 323 17.45 33.75 7.94
C THR A 323 17.94 32.32 7.81
N GLU A 324 17.06 31.38 7.46
CA GLU A 324 17.42 29.96 7.35
C GLU A 324 18.11 29.66 6.02
N LYS A 325 19.26 29.00 6.09
CA LYS A 325 19.95 28.55 4.87
C LYS A 325 19.20 27.45 4.13
N ARG A 326 18.55 26.56 4.88
CA ARG A 326 17.74 25.45 4.36
C ARG A 326 16.49 25.30 5.19
N ALA A 327 15.34 25.48 4.56
CA ALA A 327 14.06 25.37 5.25
C ALA A 327 13.02 24.66 4.36
N LEU A 328 12.16 23.90 5.01
CA LEU A 328 10.92 23.38 4.42
C LEU A 328 9.76 23.97 5.22
N CYS A 329 8.97 24.81 4.58
CA CYS A 329 7.75 25.38 5.15
C CYS A 329 6.53 24.65 4.59
N ILE A 330 5.76 23.99 5.45
CA ILE A 330 4.55 23.28 5.06
C ILE A 330 3.36 24.01 5.62
N VAL A 331 2.41 24.33 4.75
CA VAL A 331 1.18 25.05 5.10
C VAL A 331 -0.06 24.31 4.64
N ASN A 332 -1.17 24.56 5.29
CA ASN A 332 -2.41 23.81 5.05
C ASN A 332 -3.17 24.24 3.79
N THR A 333 -2.93 25.45 3.27
CA THR A 333 -3.67 25.98 2.12
C THR A 333 -2.75 26.38 0.98
N LYS A 334 -3.23 26.17 -0.26
CA LYS A 334 -2.53 26.61 -1.49
C LYS A 334 -2.32 28.13 -1.53
N LYS A 335 -3.31 28.88 -1.03
CA LYS A 335 -3.26 30.34 -0.98
C LYS A 335 -2.14 30.83 -0.07
N CYS A 336 -2.02 30.24 1.12
CA CYS A 336 -0.95 30.57 2.06
C CYS A 336 0.44 30.21 1.47
N ALA A 337 0.57 29.05 0.83
CA ALA A 337 1.81 28.65 0.17
C ALA A 337 2.22 29.63 -0.93
N GLN A 338 1.27 30.09 -1.73
CA GLN A 338 1.50 31.07 -2.80
C GLN A 338 1.92 32.42 -2.23
N GLN A 339 1.22 32.94 -1.23
CA GLN A 339 1.54 34.22 -0.59
C GLN A 339 2.96 34.22 0.03
N LEU A 340 3.33 33.15 0.72
CA LEU A 340 4.69 33.01 1.25
C LEU A 340 5.75 32.98 0.15
N TYR A 341 5.47 32.24 -0.95
CA TYR A 341 6.38 32.17 -2.08
C TYR A 341 6.58 33.52 -2.75
N GLU A 342 5.52 34.30 -2.98
CA GLU A 342 5.57 35.62 -3.59
C GLU A 342 6.38 36.61 -2.75
N GLN A 343 6.27 36.55 -1.41
CA GLN A 343 7.01 37.44 -0.52
C GLN A 343 8.46 37.02 -0.24
N LEU A 344 8.77 35.73 -0.38
CA LEU A 344 10.11 35.17 -0.24
C LEU A 344 10.86 35.08 -1.57
N SER A 345 10.23 35.42 -2.70
CA SER A 345 10.76 35.22 -4.04
C SER A 345 12.21 35.63 -4.18
N GLY A 346 13.07 34.73 -4.69
CA GLY A 346 14.50 34.93 -4.83
C GLY A 346 15.22 33.65 -5.23
N ASP A 347 16.55 33.75 -5.41
CA ASP A 347 17.35 32.58 -5.75
C ASP A 347 17.33 31.56 -4.62
N GLY A 348 16.94 30.32 -4.96
CA GLY A 348 16.86 29.21 -4.00
C GLY A 348 15.54 29.08 -3.27
N VAL A 349 14.52 29.87 -3.61
CA VAL A 349 13.16 29.69 -3.10
C VAL A 349 12.32 28.90 -4.09
N TYR A 350 11.69 27.85 -3.64
CA TYR A 350 10.86 26.95 -4.45
C TYR A 350 9.46 26.83 -3.87
N HIS A 351 8.49 26.64 -4.76
CA HIS A 351 7.11 26.39 -4.40
C HIS A 351 6.64 25.06 -5.00
N LEU A 352 5.97 24.24 -4.19
CA LEU A 352 5.34 23.01 -4.64
C LEU A 352 3.91 22.95 -4.10
N SER A 353 2.94 22.78 -5.01
CA SER A 353 1.53 22.60 -4.63
C SER A 353 0.83 21.59 -5.55
N THR A 354 -0.34 21.13 -5.10
CA THR A 354 -1.19 20.22 -5.88
C THR A 354 -1.79 20.89 -7.14
N SER A 355 -1.68 22.21 -7.28
CA SER A 355 -2.11 22.94 -8.49
C SER A 355 -1.12 22.79 -9.67
N MET A 356 0.07 22.24 -9.40
CA MET A 356 1.07 22.01 -10.44
C MET A 356 0.79 20.71 -11.20
N TYR A 357 0.89 20.74 -12.53
CA TYR A 357 0.82 19.51 -13.31
C TYR A 357 2.07 18.62 -13.09
N PRO A 358 1.95 17.30 -13.22
CA PRO A 358 2.99 16.34 -12.79
C PRO A 358 4.37 16.59 -13.39
N LYS A 359 4.46 16.92 -14.69
CA LYS A 359 5.73 17.18 -15.37
C LYS A 359 6.46 18.41 -14.80
N HIS A 360 5.72 19.48 -14.46
CA HIS A 360 6.31 20.67 -13.83
C HIS A 360 6.81 20.37 -12.44
N ARG A 361 6.05 19.59 -11.66
CA ARG A 361 6.45 19.14 -10.33
C ARG A 361 7.76 18.33 -10.38
N LYS A 362 7.86 17.36 -11.30
CA LYS A 362 9.09 16.55 -11.50
C LYS A 362 10.30 17.47 -11.82
N LYS A 363 10.12 18.49 -12.65
CA LYS A 363 11.17 19.46 -12.98
C LYS A 363 11.66 20.24 -11.76
N ILE A 364 10.73 20.80 -10.96
CA ILE A 364 11.09 21.56 -9.74
C ILE A 364 11.78 20.65 -8.72
N LEU A 365 11.31 19.42 -8.51
CA LEU A 365 11.95 18.45 -7.62
C LEU A 365 13.38 18.13 -8.07
N ALA A 366 13.62 17.98 -9.37
CA ALA A 366 14.97 17.76 -9.89
C ALA A 366 15.91 18.96 -9.60
N GLN A 367 15.41 20.20 -9.79
CA GLN A 367 16.16 21.43 -9.46
C GLN A 367 16.47 21.52 -7.96
N ILE A 368 15.52 21.18 -7.10
CA ILE A 368 15.73 21.14 -5.64
C ILE A 368 16.79 20.10 -5.28
N LYS A 369 16.72 18.89 -5.86
CA LYS A 369 17.73 17.84 -5.64
C LYS A 369 19.13 18.31 -6.02
N GLU A 370 19.28 18.84 -7.20
CA GLU A 370 20.55 19.39 -7.70
C GLU A 370 21.09 20.49 -6.75
N ARG A 371 20.21 21.41 -6.32
CA ARG A 371 20.62 22.49 -5.42
C ARG A 371 20.99 21.98 -4.02
N MET A 372 20.30 20.98 -3.51
CA MET A 372 20.58 20.39 -2.22
C MET A 372 21.87 19.58 -2.17
N SER A 373 22.37 19.07 -3.30
CA SER A 373 23.67 18.38 -3.37
C SER A 373 24.83 19.32 -3.04
N ASP A 374 24.68 20.61 -3.32
CA ASP A 374 25.65 21.64 -2.95
C ASP A 374 25.33 22.21 -1.55
N LYS A 375 26.10 21.80 -0.54
CA LYS A 375 25.93 22.26 0.85
C LYS A 375 26.15 23.77 1.03
N SER A 376 26.75 24.47 0.09
CA SER A 376 26.98 25.92 0.15
C SER A 376 25.74 26.75 -0.18
N LYS A 377 24.83 26.22 -1.00
CA LYS A 377 23.65 26.93 -1.50
C LYS A 377 22.47 26.92 -0.51
N SER A 378 21.74 28.04 -0.46
CA SER A 378 20.48 28.14 0.27
C SER A 378 19.36 27.43 -0.50
N CYS A 379 18.40 26.83 0.22
CA CYS A 379 17.23 26.21 -0.38
C CYS A 379 16.04 26.32 0.57
N VAL A 380 15.06 27.12 0.21
CA VAL A 380 13.80 27.28 0.95
C VAL A 380 12.67 26.71 0.08
N LEU A 381 12.03 25.68 0.56
CA LEU A 381 10.88 25.05 -0.12
C LEU A 381 9.60 25.36 0.64
N ILE A 382 8.64 25.94 -0.04
CA ILE A 382 7.30 26.19 0.46
C ILE A 382 6.35 25.19 -0.19
N SER A 383 5.59 24.46 0.62
CA SER A 383 4.76 23.36 0.14
C SER A 383 3.45 23.24 0.92
N THR A 384 2.47 22.57 0.30
CA THR A 384 1.32 22.05 1.01
C THR A 384 1.56 20.60 1.46
N SER A 385 0.83 20.13 2.47
CA SER A 385 1.05 18.83 3.15
C SER A 385 1.14 17.62 2.22
N CYS A 386 0.52 17.65 1.04
CA CYS A 386 0.57 16.56 0.05
C CYS A 386 1.97 16.28 -0.53
N LEU A 387 2.97 17.11 -0.25
CA LEU A 387 4.32 16.99 -0.83
C LEU A 387 5.38 16.52 0.15
N LEU A 388 5.03 16.34 1.42
CA LEU A 388 5.93 15.76 2.43
C LEU A 388 6.50 14.40 1.99
N TYR A 389 5.73 13.64 1.26
CA TYR A 389 6.06 12.28 0.82
C TYR A 389 6.79 12.21 -0.53
N THR A 390 6.89 13.33 -1.26
CA THR A 390 7.60 13.41 -2.55
C THR A 390 8.94 14.13 -2.45
N SER A 391 9.24 14.71 -1.29
CA SER A 391 10.53 15.36 -1.06
C SER A 391 11.60 14.29 -0.86
N PRO A 392 12.71 14.32 -1.63
CA PRO A 392 13.83 13.42 -1.38
C PRO A 392 14.33 13.64 0.04
N SER A 393 14.41 12.56 0.80
CA SER A 393 15.08 12.59 2.08
C SER A 393 16.54 13.05 1.84
N PRO A 394 17.13 13.89 2.69
CA PRO A 394 18.55 14.23 2.59
C PRO A 394 19.50 13.02 2.63
N ARG A 395 18.95 11.82 2.83
CA ARG A 395 19.67 10.53 2.89
C ARG A 395 19.72 9.78 1.58
N ASP A 396 18.80 10.09 0.63
CA ASP A 396 18.81 9.47 -0.68
C ASP A 396 19.89 10.09 -1.58
N CYS A 397 20.68 11.02 -1.03
CA CYS A 397 21.77 11.74 -1.68
C CYS A 397 23.15 11.43 -1.08
N SER A 398 23.29 10.37 -0.28
CA SER A 398 24.59 9.96 0.29
C SER A 398 25.00 8.58 -0.18
#